data_072a2b45c6100e4272bcc9492de7e0d7
#
_entry.id   072a2b45c6100e4272bcc9492de7e0d7
#
_cell.length_a   1.000
_cell.length_b   1.000
_cell.length_c   1.000
_cell.angle_alpha   90.00
_cell.angle_beta   90.00
_cell.angle_gamma   90.00
#
_symmetry.space_group_name_H-M   'P 1'
#
loop_
_entity.id
_entity.type
_entity.pdbx_description
1 polymer ?
#
loop_
_entity_poly.entity_id
_entity_poly.type
_entity_poly.pdbx_seq_one_letter_code
_entity_poly.pdbx_strand_id
1 'polypeptide(L)'
;MPRQLRKKLLRQGYHLLGERGAFKACQWQKKRLLYGDTCYKQRFYGIESHRCLQMTPVVDKCTQVCDFCWRVTPADISVHWNQVDVKPEDTLPAKELLDATMMANLRSLGGYNPQAGADVSEKMYLEARDPKHVAISLAGEPTLYPGLSDLIDEIDSREMTSFLVTNGTLPEVLEEIMPPTQLYVTIAAPDEETHKQLLHPLINNAWQRLLHSQEILQSINCRTVNRLTMVA
;
A
#
# COMPACT_ATOMS: atom_id res chain seq x y z
N MET A 1 -10.18 10.59 10.41
CA MET A 1 -10.92 10.58 9.11
C MET A 1 -12.42 10.82 9.30
N PRO A 2 -13.20 11.30 8.28
CA PRO A 2 -14.65 11.49 8.38
C PRO A 2 -15.39 10.18 8.70
N ARG A 3 -16.45 10.28 9.53
CA ARG A 3 -17.22 9.09 9.97
C ARG A 3 -17.87 8.31 8.79
N GLN A 4 -18.30 9.02 7.75
CA GLN A 4 -18.90 8.39 6.57
C GLN A 4 -17.86 7.61 5.77
N LEU A 5 -16.65 8.16 5.59
CA LEU A 5 -15.52 7.46 4.95
C LEU A 5 -15.16 6.20 5.72
N ARG A 6 -15.02 6.29 7.05
CA ARG A 6 -14.75 5.15 7.92
C ARG A 6 -15.77 4.01 7.71
N LYS A 7 -17.07 4.35 7.68
CA LYS A 7 -18.14 3.36 7.41
C LYS A 7 -18.01 2.72 6.02
N LYS A 8 -17.69 3.51 5.00
CA LYS A 8 -17.52 3.03 3.62
C LYS A 8 -16.34 2.06 3.51
N LEU A 9 -15.18 2.40 4.08
CA LEU A 9 -14.00 1.56 4.10
C LEU A 9 -14.25 0.22 4.81
N LEU A 10 -14.91 0.23 5.97
CA LEU A 10 -15.28 -0.99 6.69
C LEU A 10 -16.18 -1.90 5.83
N ARG A 11 -17.18 -1.33 5.11
CA ARG A 11 -18.03 -2.08 4.19
C ARG A 11 -17.27 -2.66 3.00
N GLN A 12 -16.18 -2.01 2.59
CA GLN A 12 -15.29 -2.52 1.53
C GLN A 12 -14.29 -3.58 2.03
N GLY A 13 -14.37 -3.98 3.30
CA GLY A 13 -13.51 -5.02 3.89
C GLY A 13 -12.13 -4.53 4.31
N TYR A 14 -11.96 -3.21 4.53
CA TYR A 14 -10.75 -2.68 5.16
C TYR A 14 -10.80 -2.90 6.67
N HIS A 15 -9.69 -3.32 7.24
CA HIS A 15 -9.44 -3.29 8.68
C HIS A 15 -8.68 -2.01 8.98
N LEU A 16 -9.33 -1.08 9.67
CA LEU A 16 -8.72 0.21 10.01
C LEU A 16 -7.77 0.06 11.20
N LEU A 17 -6.59 0.67 11.09
CA LEU A 17 -5.48 0.63 12.04
C LEU A 17 -5.23 2.05 12.53
N GLY A 18 -5.66 2.36 13.76
CA GLY A 18 -5.68 3.73 14.24
C GLY A 18 -6.61 4.64 13.40
N GLU A 19 -6.20 5.89 13.21
CA GLU A 19 -7.00 6.90 12.50
C GLU A 19 -6.80 6.89 10.99
N ARG A 20 -5.62 6.47 10.48
CA ARG A 20 -5.22 6.59 9.08
C ARG A 20 -4.78 5.28 8.44
N GLY A 21 -4.22 4.36 9.23
CA GLY A 21 -3.73 3.08 8.72
C GLY A 21 -4.86 2.15 8.31
N ALA A 22 -4.57 1.25 7.37
CA ALA A 22 -5.50 0.19 7.00
C ALA A 22 -4.78 -1.06 6.48
N PHE A 23 -5.37 -2.21 6.77
CA PHE A 23 -5.06 -3.51 6.19
C PHE A 23 -6.25 -4.01 5.38
N LYS A 24 -5.99 -4.74 4.31
CA LYS A 24 -6.99 -5.52 3.59
C LYS A 24 -6.35 -6.78 3.05
N ALA A 25 -6.95 -7.94 3.33
CA ALA A 25 -6.43 -9.20 2.83
C ALA A 25 -6.32 -9.18 1.31
N CYS A 26 -5.12 -9.41 0.79
CA CYS A 26 -4.84 -9.42 -0.64
C CYS A 26 -5.64 -10.52 -1.35
N GLN A 27 -6.23 -10.20 -2.50
CA GLN A 27 -6.96 -11.20 -3.30
C GLN A 27 -6.05 -12.39 -3.70
N TRP A 28 -4.77 -12.13 -3.97
CA TRP A 28 -3.81 -13.17 -4.32
C TRP A 28 -3.40 -14.05 -3.14
N GLN A 29 -3.38 -13.52 -1.91
CA GLN A 29 -3.25 -14.32 -0.69
C GLN A 29 -4.39 -15.32 -0.59
N LYS A 30 -5.63 -14.85 -0.76
CA LYS A 30 -6.83 -15.71 -0.74
C LYS A 30 -6.83 -16.76 -1.84
N LYS A 31 -6.51 -16.34 -3.09
CA LYS A 31 -6.43 -17.27 -4.23
C LYS A 31 -5.34 -18.30 -4.05
N ARG A 32 -4.20 -17.91 -3.46
CA ARG A 32 -3.12 -18.85 -3.17
C ARG A 32 -3.54 -19.91 -2.16
N LEU A 33 -4.23 -19.52 -1.09
CA LEU A 33 -4.74 -20.43 -0.07
C LEU A 33 -5.78 -21.40 -0.61
N LEU A 34 -6.72 -20.93 -1.45
CA LEU A 34 -7.87 -21.73 -1.92
C LEU A 34 -7.57 -22.52 -3.21
N TYR A 35 -6.80 -21.95 -4.13
CA TYR A 35 -6.69 -22.48 -5.51
C TYR A 35 -5.24 -22.73 -5.94
N GLY A 36 -4.26 -22.38 -5.11
CA GLY A 36 -2.85 -22.49 -5.47
C GLY A 36 -2.34 -21.40 -6.43
N ASP A 37 -3.17 -20.42 -6.82
CA ASP A 37 -2.82 -19.34 -7.72
C ASP A 37 -1.72 -18.43 -7.12
N THR A 38 -0.88 -17.88 -8.00
CA THR A 38 0.24 -17.01 -7.60
C THR A 38 0.09 -15.61 -8.17
N CYS A 39 0.47 -14.59 -7.38
CA CYS A 39 0.56 -13.22 -7.89
C CYS A 39 1.81 -13.02 -8.77
N TYR A 40 1.82 -11.91 -9.54
CA TYR A 40 2.99 -11.57 -10.37
C TYR A 40 4.28 -11.41 -9.56
N LYS A 41 4.22 -10.91 -8.32
CA LYS A 41 5.39 -10.76 -7.44
C LYS A 41 6.01 -12.13 -7.12
N GLN A 42 5.22 -13.17 -6.95
CA GLN A 42 5.73 -14.52 -6.79
C GLN A 42 6.44 -15.01 -8.05
N ARG A 43 5.84 -14.75 -9.23
CA ARG A 43 6.41 -15.19 -10.52
C ARG A 43 7.72 -14.46 -10.86
N PHE A 44 7.80 -13.17 -10.58
CA PHE A 44 8.96 -12.36 -10.97
C PHE A 44 10.03 -12.25 -9.88
N TYR A 45 9.65 -12.32 -8.60
CA TYR A 45 10.57 -12.02 -7.50
C TYR A 45 10.69 -13.16 -6.47
N GLY A 46 9.98 -14.26 -6.68
CA GLY A 46 10.06 -15.44 -5.81
C GLY A 46 9.39 -15.29 -4.43
N ILE A 47 8.57 -14.26 -4.22
CA ILE A 47 7.87 -14.10 -2.94
C ILE A 47 6.78 -15.17 -2.78
N GLU A 48 6.38 -15.43 -1.54
CA GLU A 48 5.29 -16.35 -1.24
C GLU A 48 3.97 -15.58 -1.09
N SER A 49 3.06 -15.69 -2.09
CA SER A 49 1.82 -14.90 -2.15
C SER A 49 0.93 -15.04 -0.90
N HIS A 50 0.89 -16.22 -0.27
CA HIS A 50 0.11 -16.47 0.94
C HIS A 50 0.73 -15.84 2.20
N ARG A 51 2.01 -15.46 2.17
CA ARG A 51 2.74 -14.80 3.26
C ARG A 51 2.88 -13.28 3.06
N CYS A 52 2.09 -12.69 2.15
CA CYS A 52 2.15 -11.26 1.83
C CYS A 52 1.03 -10.48 2.51
N LEU A 53 1.41 -9.52 3.36
CA LEU A 53 0.52 -8.50 3.92
C LEU A 53 0.31 -7.38 2.90
N GLN A 54 -0.92 -6.87 2.79
CA GLN A 54 -1.22 -5.67 2.02
C GLN A 54 -1.79 -4.60 2.96
N MET A 55 -1.07 -3.49 3.09
CA MET A 55 -1.42 -2.43 4.01
C MET A 55 -1.16 -1.04 3.43
N THR A 56 -1.65 -0.02 4.10
CA THR A 56 -1.30 1.39 3.90
C THR A 56 -1.24 2.12 5.23
N PRO A 57 -0.27 3.01 5.43
CA PRO A 57 -0.23 3.85 6.63
C PRO A 57 -1.27 5.00 6.59
N VAL A 58 -1.74 5.40 5.39
CA VAL A 58 -2.59 6.58 5.19
C VAL A 58 -3.66 6.34 4.12
N VAL A 59 -4.71 5.59 4.47
CA VAL A 59 -5.74 5.11 3.53
C VAL A 59 -6.58 6.20 2.88
N ASP A 60 -6.74 7.34 3.52
CA ASP A 60 -7.60 8.45 3.10
C ASP A 60 -6.84 9.65 2.53
N LYS A 61 -5.51 9.56 2.45
CA LYS A 61 -4.63 10.64 2.03
C LYS A 61 -3.90 10.30 0.73
N CYS A 62 -3.85 11.25 -0.18
CA CYS A 62 -3.11 11.12 -1.43
C CYS A 62 -2.87 12.50 -2.03
N THR A 63 -1.81 12.66 -2.78
CA THR A 63 -1.48 13.87 -3.54
C THR A 63 -2.21 13.98 -4.87
N GLN A 64 -3.01 12.96 -5.23
CA GLN A 64 -3.73 12.86 -6.51
C GLN A 64 -5.15 12.31 -6.30
N VAL A 65 -6.04 12.57 -7.28
CA VAL A 65 -7.41 12.04 -7.36
C VAL A 65 -7.60 11.40 -8.75
N CYS A 66 -6.86 10.33 -9.03
CA CYS A 66 -6.83 9.68 -10.35
C CYS A 66 -8.21 9.11 -10.74
N ASP A 67 -8.62 9.26 -12.01
CA ASP A 67 -9.90 8.78 -12.54
C ASP A 67 -10.08 7.25 -12.41
N PHE A 68 -8.97 6.51 -12.48
CA PHE A 68 -8.95 5.05 -12.33
C PHE A 68 -8.77 4.60 -10.86
N CYS A 69 -8.77 5.51 -9.89
CA CYS A 69 -8.51 5.18 -8.50
C CYS A 69 -9.71 4.49 -7.85
N TRP A 70 -9.45 3.39 -7.19
CA TRP A 70 -10.45 2.65 -6.40
C TRP A 70 -10.60 3.16 -4.95
N ARG A 71 -9.80 4.15 -4.56
CA ARG A 71 -9.90 4.82 -3.27
C ARG A 71 -11.18 5.67 -3.20
N VAL A 72 -11.84 5.66 -2.06
CA VAL A 72 -12.96 6.56 -1.81
C VAL A 72 -12.46 8.00 -1.70
N THR A 73 -12.97 8.86 -2.55
CA THR A 73 -12.65 10.30 -2.62
C THR A 73 -13.77 11.15 -1.99
N PRO A 74 -13.54 12.45 -1.72
CA PRO A 74 -14.59 13.35 -1.25
C PRO A 74 -15.84 13.38 -2.14
N ALA A 75 -15.65 13.31 -3.47
CA ALA A 75 -16.75 13.31 -4.43
C ALA A 75 -17.67 12.07 -4.31
N ASP A 76 -17.10 10.90 -3.99
CA ASP A 76 -17.85 9.63 -3.90
C ASP A 76 -18.90 9.60 -2.77
N ILE A 77 -18.75 10.44 -1.76
CA ILE A 77 -19.62 10.43 -0.59
C ILE A 77 -20.09 11.83 -0.17
N SER A 78 -19.79 12.85 -0.98
CA SER A 78 -20.16 14.27 -0.73
C SER A 78 -19.76 14.78 0.67
N VAL A 79 -18.57 14.36 1.13
CA VAL A 79 -17.97 14.79 2.40
C VAL A 79 -16.56 15.27 2.14
N HIS A 80 -16.25 16.48 2.57
CA HIS A 80 -14.93 17.07 2.39
C HIS A 80 -13.98 16.70 3.54
N TRP A 81 -12.72 16.40 3.18
CA TRP A 81 -11.58 16.33 4.09
C TRP A 81 -10.30 16.71 3.36
N ASN A 82 -9.31 17.18 4.10
CA ASN A 82 -7.98 17.40 3.55
C ASN A 82 -7.37 16.05 3.14
N GLN A 83 -6.90 15.93 1.90
CA GLN A 83 -6.37 14.70 1.34
C GLN A 83 -4.84 14.64 1.33
N VAL A 84 -4.15 15.75 1.56
CA VAL A 84 -2.70 15.85 1.42
C VAL A 84 -2.00 15.93 2.77
N ASP A 85 -2.54 16.72 3.69
CA ASP A 85 -1.91 16.99 4.97
C ASP A 85 -2.03 15.78 5.93
N VAL A 86 -0.91 15.30 6.44
CA VAL A 86 -0.80 14.22 7.43
C VAL A 86 0.06 14.70 8.57
N LYS A 87 -0.51 14.72 9.76
CA LYS A 87 0.22 15.06 10.97
C LYS A 87 0.72 13.80 11.67
N PRO A 88 1.90 13.82 12.29
CA PRO A 88 2.42 12.65 13.01
C PRO A 88 1.46 12.09 14.06
N GLU A 89 0.77 12.97 14.82
CA GLU A 89 -0.22 12.60 15.84
C GLU A 89 -1.46 11.88 15.29
N ASP A 90 -1.75 12.03 13.99
CA ASP A 90 -2.87 11.35 13.31
C ASP A 90 -2.53 9.91 12.90
N THR A 91 -1.28 9.48 13.06
CA THR A 91 -0.77 8.19 12.57
C THR A 91 -0.27 7.32 13.72
N LEU A 92 -0.31 6.01 13.54
CA LEU A 92 0.35 5.11 14.47
C LEU A 92 1.87 5.14 14.24
N PRO A 93 2.69 5.00 15.31
CA PRO A 93 4.10 4.69 15.16
C PRO A 93 4.33 3.42 14.32
N ALA A 94 5.45 3.34 13.64
CA ALA A 94 5.78 2.27 12.69
C ALA A 94 5.61 0.86 13.28
N LYS A 95 6.17 0.62 14.45
CA LYS A 95 6.05 -0.66 15.16
C LYS A 95 4.60 -1.02 15.46
N GLU A 96 3.84 -0.09 16.02
CA GLU A 96 2.43 -0.32 16.37
C GLU A 96 1.58 -0.57 15.12
N LEU A 97 1.86 0.16 14.03
CA LEU A 97 1.19 -0.01 12.75
C LEU A 97 1.45 -1.39 12.15
N LEU A 98 2.69 -1.87 12.19
CA LEU A 98 3.05 -3.20 11.70
C LEU A 98 2.42 -4.30 12.57
N ASP A 99 2.47 -4.19 13.90
CA ASP A 99 1.84 -5.12 14.84
C ASP A 99 0.33 -5.20 14.61
N ALA A 100 -0.34 -4.03 14.47
CA ALA A 100 -1.77 -3.98 14.16
C ALA A 100 -2.11 -4.61 12.81
N THR A 101 -1.22 -4.44 11.79
CA THR A 101 -1.35 -5.08 10.48
C THR A 101 -1.28 -6.61 10.59
N MET A 102 -0.31 -7.14 11.32
CA MET A 102 -0.14 -8.58 11.56
C MET A 102 -1.35 -9.16 12.29
N MET A 103 -1.85 -8.47 13.31
CA MET A 103 -3.05 -8.88 14.03
C MET A 103 -4.31 -8.87 13.15
N ALA A 104 -4.46 -7.88 12.26
CA ALA A 104 -5.55 -7.82 11.29
C ALA A 104 -5.46 -8.98 10.28
N ASN A 105 -4.25 -9.34 9.82
CA ASN A 105 -4.03 -10.53 8.99
C ASN A 105 -4.48 -11.81 9.70
N LEU A 106 -4.05 -12.04 10.94
CA LEU A 106 -4.44 -13.23 11.71
C LEU A 106 -5.98 -13.35 11.83
N ARG A 107 -6.67 -12.24 12.09
CA ARG A 107 -8.14 -12.20 12.14
C ARG A 107 -8.76 -12.54 10.78
N SER A 108 -8.18 -12.03 9.69
CA SER A 108 -8.68 -12.28 8.33
C SER A 108 -8.51 -13.73 7.87
N LEU A 109 -7.55 -14.45 8.47
CA LEU A 109 -7.28 -15.85 8.18
C LEU A 109 -8.22 -16.82 8.92
N GLY A 110 -9.04 -16.36 9.87
CA GLY A 110 -9.93 -17.23 10.65
C GLY A 110 -10.86 -18.10 9.80
N GLY A 111 -11.37 -17.57 8.68
CA GLY A 111 -12.20 -18.31 7.74
C GLY A 111 -11.47 -19.33 6.85
N TYR A 112 -10.13 -19.39 6.94
CA TYR A 112 -9.28 -20.33 6.17
C TYR A 112 -8.67 -21.42 7.06
N ASN A 113 -9.13 -21.56 8.31
CA ASN A 113 -8.59 -22.54 9.24
C ASN A 113 -9.01 -23.97 8.85
N PRO A 114 -8.07 -24.87 8.48
CA PRO A 114 -8.39 -26.25 8.13
C PRO A 114 -9.05 -27.03 9.27
N GLN A 115 -8.67 -26.74 10.52
CA GLN A 115 -9.27 -27.38 11.70
C GLN A 115 -10.73 -26.96 11.93
N ALA A 116 -11.16 -25.84 11.32
CA ALA A 116 -12.56 -25.41 11.29
C ALA A 116 -13.31 -25.85 10.01
N GLY A 117 -12.73 -26.74 9.22
CA GLY A 117 -13.33 -27.31 8.03
C GLY A 117 -13.06 -26.58 6.71
N ALA A 118 -12.12 -25.62 6.69
CA ALA A 118 -11.73 -24.98 5.43
C ALA A 118 -10.88 -25.93 4.56
N ASP A 119 -11.17 -25.97 3.27
CA ASP A 119 -10.37 -26.73 2.28
C ASP A 119 -9.10 -25.95 1.90
N VAL A 120 -8.18 -25.91 2.84
CA VAL A 120 -6.87 -25.21 2.73
C VAL A 120 -5.78 -26.11 3.29
N SER A 121 -4.62 -26.14 2.65
CA SER A 121 -3.46 -26.84 3.18
C SER A 121 -3.06 -26.29 4.56
N GLU A 122 -2.95 -27.16 5.56
CA GLU A 122 -2.54 -26.78 6.92
C GLU A 122 -1.18 -26.07 6.91
N LYS A 123 -0.23 -26.58 6.12
CA LYS A 123 1.08 -25.96 5.94
C LYS A 123 0.95 -24.52 5.45
N MET A 124 0.22 -24.29 4.35
CA MET A 124 0.04 -22.94 3.80
C MET A 124 -0.73 -22.01 4.75
N TYR A 125 -1.70 -22.55 5.50
CA TYR A 125 -2.41 -21.78 6.52
C TYR A 125 -1.47 -21.31 7.64
N LEU A 126 -0.61 -22.19 8.15
CA LEU A 126 0.37 -21.85 9.18
C LEU A 126 1.40 -20.84 8.65
N GLU A 127 1.89 -21.04 7.44
CA GLU A 127 2.80 -20.10 6.77
C GLU A 127 2.15 -18.70 6.57
N ALA A 128 0.87 -18.63 6.21
CA ALA A 128 0.15 -17.35 6.05
C ALA A 128 -0.01 -16.58 7.37
N ARG A 129 0.04 -17.28 8.52
CA ARG A 129 0.02 -16.69 9.85
C ARG A 129 1.38 -16.10 10.28
N ASP A 130 2.45 -16.50 9.59
CA ASP A 130 3.80 -15.97 9.73
C ASP A 130 4.20 -15.23 8.43
N PRO A 131 3.76 -13.99 8.23
CA PRO A 131 4.03 -13.24 7.01
C PRO A 131 5.53 -12.92 6.87
N LYS A 132 6.01 -12.88 5.61
CA LYS A 132 7.40 -12.55 5.27
C LYS A 132 7.50 -11.38 4.28
N HIS A 133 6.37 -10.88 3.81
CA HIS A 133 6.34 -9.81 2.80
C HIS A 133 5.31 -8.77 3.16
N VAL A 134 5.67 -7.49 3.10
CA VAL A 134 4.75 -6.36 3.34
C VAL A 134 4.65 -5.51 2.09
N ALA A 135 3.44 -5.43 1.53
CA ALA A 135 3.13 -4.54 0.42
C ALA A 135 2.48 -3.26 0.95
N ILE A 136 3.23 -2.17 0.98
CA ILE A 136 2.79 -0.82 1.33
C ILE A 136 2.19 -0.21 0.05
N SER A 137 0.96 -0.62 -0.31
CA SER A 137 0.41 -0.38 -1.65
C SER A 137 -1.12 -0.45 -1.73
N LEU A 138 -1.82 -0.36 -0.60
CA LEU A 138 -3.26 -0.65 -0.58
C LEU A 138 -4.10 0.51 -1.15
N ALA A 139 -4.04 1.68 -0.53
CA ALA A 139 -4.72 2.91 -0.97
C ALA A 139 -4.06 4.12 -0.29
N GLY A 140 -4.30 5.31 -0.86
CA GLY A 140 -3.60 6.53 -0.42
C GLY A 140 -2.17 6.60 -0.97
N GLU A 141 -1.41 7.59 -0.53
CA GLU A 141 -0.02 7.79 -0.91
C GLU A 141 0.90 7.56 0.30
N PRO A 142 1.63 6.44 0.34
CA PRO A 142 2.45 6.07 1.50
C PRO A 142 3.53 7.09 1.85
N THR A 143 4.06 7.84 0.88
CA THR A 143 5.10 8.86 1.12
C THR A 143 4.58 10.07 1.92
N LEU A 144 3.27 10.19 2.13
CA LEU A 144 2.69 11.15 3.08
C LEU A 144 2.84 10.71 4.55
N TYR A 145 3.21 9.48 4.81
CA TYR A 145 3.36 8.98 6.18
C TYR A 145 4.71 9.40 6.77
N PRO A 146 4.73 10.21 7.85
CA PRO A 146 5.98 10.72 8.42
C PRO A 146 6.93 9.64 8.94
N GLY A 147 6.41 8.50 9.38
CA GLY A 147 7.20 7.37 9.86
C GLY A 147 7.51 6.33 8.79
N LEU A 148 7.61 6.69 7.50
CA LEU A 148 7.79 5.71 6.42
C LEU A 148 9.14 4.99 6.49
N SER A 149 10.23 5.71 6.76
CA SER A 149 11.56 5.11 6.98
C SER A 149 11.55 4.15 8.16
N ASP A 150 10.97 4.57 9.30
CA ASP A 150 10.86 3.72 10.49
C ASP A 150 10.03 2.45 10.21
N LEU A 151 8.99 2.56 9.37
CA LEU A 151 8.19 1.41 8.98
C LEU A 151 8.97 0.42 8.10
N ILE A 152 9.79 0.92 7.18
CA ILE A 152 10.65 0.08 6.34
C ILE A 152 11.72 -0.60 7.21
N ASP A 153 12.35 0.13 8.12
CA ASP A 153 13.33 -0.38 9.08
C ASP A 153 12.71 -1.46 10.00
N GLU A 154 11.52 -1.21 10.55
CA GLU A 154 10.82 -2.17 11.39
C GLU A 154 10.46 -3.45 10.61
N ILE A 155 10.10 -3.35 9.32
CA ILE A 155 9.86 -4.50 8.45
C ILE A 155 11.15 -5.30 8.24
N ASP A 156 12.26 -4.63 7.93
CA ASP A 156 13.56 -5.24 7.69
C ASP A 156 14.11 -5.90 8.96
N SER A 157 13.99 -5.24 10.12
CA SER A 157 14.42 -5.78 11.42
C SER A 157 13.72 -7.09 11.81
N ARG A 158 12.54 -7.35 11.23
CA ARG A 158 11.80 -8.62 11.38
C ARG A 158 12.10 -9.65 10.29
N GLU A 159 13.16 -9.45 9.52
CA GLU A 159 13.54 -10.31 8.38
C GLU A 159 12.41 -10.47 7.35
N MET A 160 11.62 -9.40 7.14
CA MET A 160 10.56 -9.32 6.17
C MET A 160 10.97 -8.43 5.00
N THR A 161 10.41 -8.68 3.82
CA THR A 161 10.63 -7.82 2.66
C THR A 161 9.55 -6.74 2.53
N SER A 162 9.96 -5.54 2.13
CA SER A 162 9.09 -4.37 1.93
C SER A 162 8.91 -4.05 0.44
N PHE A 163 7.65 -3.85 0.02
CA PHE A 163 7.28 -3.43 -1.34
C PHE A 163 6.54 -2.11 -1.25
N LEU A 164 7.25 -1.00 -1.47
CA LEU A 164 6.66 0.33 -1.49
C LEU A 164 6.12 0.67 -2.88
N VAL A 165 4.86 1.11 -2.95
CA VAL A 165 4.25 1.61 -4.19
C VAL A 165 3.82 3.05 -3.98
N THR A 166 4.38 3.97 -4.75
CA THR A 166 4.11 5.41 -4.69
C THR A 166 3.69 5.95 -6.06
N ASN A 167 3.03 7.10 -6.04
CA ASN A 167 2.78 7.89 -7.24
C ASN A 167 3.95 8.81 -7.64
N GLY A 168 5.01 8.83 -6.83
CA GLY A 168 6.24 9.56 -7.13
C GLY A 168 6.14 11.08 -7.04
N THR A 169 5.13 11.64 -6.41
CA THR A 169 4.96 13.10 -6.36
C THR A 169 5.66 13.77 -5.17
N LEU A 170 6.33 12.99 -4.31
CA LEU A 170 7.11 13.47 -3.18
C LEU A 170 8.56 12.97 -3.29
N PRO A 171 9.36 13.49 -4.26
CA PRO A 171 10.74 13.07 -4.50
C PRO A 171 11.63 13.28 -3.28
N GLU A 172 11.44 14.36 -2.52
CA GLU A 172 12.18 14.66 -1.30
C GLU A 172 12.06 13.56 -0.24
N VAL A 173 10.94 12.87 -0.20
CA VAL A 173 10.78 11.70 0.69
C VAL A 173 11.59 10.52 0.14
N LEU A 174 11.60 10.30 -1.17
CA LEU A 174 12.35 9.20 -1.80
C LEU A 174 13.86 9.37 -1.69
N GLU A 175 14.36 10.61 -1.59
CA GLU A 175 15.78 10.90 -1.36
C GLU A 175 16.24 10.51 0.04
N GLU A 176 15.35 10.59 1.02
CA GLU A 176 15.67 10.45 2.45
C GLU A 176 15.21 9.11 3.07
N ILE A 177 14.29 8.38 2.41
CA ILE A 177 13.75 7.15 3.01
C ILE A 177 14.80 6.04 3.09
N MET A 178 14.67 5.21 4.13
CA MET A 178 15.32 3.90 4.15
C MET A 178 14.91 3.11 2.90
N PRO A 179 15.86 2.61 2.08
CA PRO A 179 15.51 1.90 0.86
C PRO A 179 14.67 0.65 1.17
N PRO A 180 13.48 0.50 0.57
CA PRO A 180 12.70 -0.73 0.71
C PRO A 180 13.36 -1.87 -0.07
N THR A 181 12.95 -3.12 0.17
CA THR A 181 13.39 -4.26 -0.67
C THR A 181 13.07 -4.00 -2.14
N GLN A 182 11.94 -3.37 -2.43
CA GLN A 182 11.56 -2.97 -3.78
C GLN A 182 10.68 -1.74 -3.80
N LEU A 183 11.03 -0.77 -4.64
CA LEU A 183 10.30 0.48 -4.88
C LEU A 183 9.60 0.45 -6.24
N TYR A 184 8.29 0.76 -6.23
CA TYR A 184 7.50 0.98 -7.45
C TYR A 184 7.10 2.43 -7.54
N VAL A 185 7.40 3.08 -8.66
CA VAL A 185 6.84 4.39 -9.00
C VAL A 185 5.82 4.21 -10.13
N THR A 186 4.63 4.77 -9.95
CA THR A 186 3.55 4.67 -10.92
C THR A 186 3.64 5.79 -11.96
N ILE A 187 3.66 5.43 -13.25
CA ILE A 187 3.55 6.33 -14.38
C ILE A 187 2.23 6.00 -15.09
N ALA A 188 1.30 6.96 -15.14
CA ALA A 188 -0.01 6.76 -15.74
C ALA A 188 -0.32 7.75 -16.87
N ALA A 189 0.65 8.58 -17.27
CA ALA A 189 0.52 9.55 -18.32
C ALA A 189 1.84 9.70 -19.09
N PRO A 190 1.81 10.00 -20.39
CA PRO A 190 3.01 10.20 -21.20
C PRO A 190 3.59 11.64 -21.09
N ASP A 191 2.78 12.61 -20.65
CA ASP A 191 3.10 14.02 -20.60
C ASP A 191 2.35 14.76 -19.49
N GLU A 192 2.71 16.03 -19.26
CA GLU A 192 2.15 16.86 -18.18
C GLU A 192 0.67 17.15 -18.36
N GLU A 193 0.21 17.37 -19.59
CA GLU A 193 -1.18 17.70 -19.88
C GLU A 193 -2.09 16.50 -19.53
N THR A 194 -1.74 15.34 -20.05
CA THR A 194 -2.44 14.08 -19.76
C THR A 194 -2.37 13.74 -18.26
N HIS A 195 -1.20 14.00 -17.62
CA HIS A 195 -1.04 13.81 -16.19
C HIS A 195 -2.03 14.67 -15.38
N LYS A 196 -2.18 15.95 -15.73
CA LYS A 196 -3.14 16.85 -15.06
C LYS A 196 -4.59 16.41 -15.26
N GLN A 197 -4.93 16.01 -16.49
CA GLN A 197 -6.28 15.60 -16.83
C GLN A 197 -6.71 14.29 -16.19
N LEU A 198 -5.81 13.31 -16.10
CA LEU A 198 -6.11 11.95 -15.65
C LEU A 198 -5.92 11.76 -14.14
N LEU A 199 -4.94 12.46 -13.55
CA LEU A 199 -4.53 12.21 -12.17
C LEU A 199 -4.98 13.31 -11.19
N HIS A 200 -5.47 14.43 -11.69
CA HIS A 200 -6.00 15.55 -10.90
C HIS A 200 -5.14 15.85 -9.65
N PRO A 201 -3.86 16.28 -9.83
CA PRO A 201 -2.95 16.48 -8.72
C PRO A 201 -3.45 17.57 -7.75
N LEU A 202 -3.32 17.31 -6.46
CA LEU A 202 -3.68 18.22 -5.37
C LEU A 202 -2.51 19.07 -4.87
N ILE A 203 -1.34 18.89 -5.49
CA ILE A 203 -0.11 19.63 -5.19
C ILE A 203 0.44 20.28 -6.45
N ASN A 204 1.23 21.33 -6.27
CA ASN A 204 1.87 22.02 -7.39
C ASN A 204 3.01 21.19 -7.99
N ASN A 205 3.26 21.39 -9.29
CA ASN A 205 4.39 20.82 -10.03
C ASN A 205 4.46 19.27 -9.94
N ALA A 206 3.32 18.59 -9.83
CA ALA A 206 3.27 17.14 -9.63
C ALA A 206 3.96 16.35 -10.76
N TRP A 207 3.92 16.84 -12.01
CA TRP A 207 4.62 16.23 -13.14
C TRP A 207 6.13 16.33 -13.00
N GLN A 208 6.66 17.54 -12.73
CA GLN A 208 8.09 17.78 -12.52
C GLN A 208 8.63 16.99 -11.32
N ARG A 209 7.83 16.89 -10.26
CA ARG A 209 8.13 16.08 -9.08
C ARG A 209 8.20 14.59 -9.41
N LEU A 210 7.27 14.08 -10.24
CA LEU A 210 7.32 12.70 -10.74
C LEU A 210 8.58 12.46 -11.57
N LEU A 211 8.96 13.39 -12.46
CA LEU A 211 10.20 13.26 -13.25
C LEU A 211 11.44 13.23 -12.36
N HIS A 212 11.50 14.09 -11.33
CA HIS A 212 12.58 14.06 -10.35
C HIS A 212 12.63 12.71 -9.60
N SER A 213 11.47 12.15 -9.22
CA SER A 213 11.42 10.80 -8.66
C SER A 213 11.99 9.73 -9.60
N GLN A 214 11.84 9.87 -10.93
CA GLN A 214 12.45 8.95 -11.90
C GLN A 214 13.98 9.05 -11.91
N GLU A 215 14.54 10.24 -11.70
CA GLU A 215 15.99 10.44 -11.58
C GLU A 215 16.53 9.74 -10.32
N ILE A 216 15.83 9.88 -9.17
CA ILE A 216 16.20 9.24 -7.91
C ILE A 216 16.23 7.70 -8.04
N LEU A 217 15.33 7.10 -8.85
CA LEU A 217 15.33 5.64 -9.05
C LEU A 217 16.65 5.09 -9.61
N GLN A 218 17.46 5.93 -10.24
CA GLN A 218 18.75 5.50 -10.81
C GLN A 218 19.85 5.38 -9.74
N SER A 219 19.68 6.01 -8.59
CA SER A 219 20.69 6.08 -7.52
C SER A 219 20.28 5.40 -6.22
N ILE A 220 18.99 5.16 -6.01
CA ILE A 220 18.50 4.51 -4.78
C ILE A 220 18.96 3.06 -4.70
N ASN A 221 19.50 2.66 -3.54
CA ASN A 221 20.06 1.32 -3.34
C ASN A 221 19.00 0.26 -3.05
N CYS A 222 18.07 0.06 -3.98
CA CYS A 222 17.08 -1.02 -3.91
C CYS A 222 16.63 -1.43 -5.32
N ARG A 223 15.86 -2.51 -5.43
CA ARG A 223 15.24 -2.85 -6.70
C ARG A 223 14.13 -1.85 -7.03
N THR A 224 14.20 -1.25 -8.21
CA THR A 224 13.23 -0.25 -8.69
C THR A 224 12.38 -0.77 -9.84
N VAL A 225 11.13 -0.32 -9.91
CA VAL A 225 10.19 -0.69 -10.98
C VAL A 225 9.32 0.52 -11.36
N ASN A 226 9.26 0.84 -12.63
CA ASN A 226 8.24 1.71 -13.19
C ASN A 226 6.97 0.91 -13.45
N ARG A 227 5.89 1.25 -12.77
CA ARG A 227 4.58 0.65 -12.95
C ARG A 227 3.74 1.50 -13.90
N LEU A 228 3.59 1.04 -15.14
CA LEU A 228 2.73 1.71 -16.11
C LEU A 228 1.26 1.34 -15.83
N THR A 229 0.41 2.36 -15.72
CA THR A 229 -1.05 2.21 -15.70
C THR A 229 -1.60 2.79 -16.99
N MET A 230 -2.06 1.90 -17.87
CA MET A 230 -2.65 2.30 -19.12
C MET A 230 -4.15 2.48 -18.94
N VAL A 231 -4.67 3.63 -19.36
CA VAL A 231 -6.09 3.99 -19.33
C VAL A 231 -6.54 4.23 -20.77
N ALA A 232 -7.66 3.62 -21.15
CA ALA A 232 -8.26 3.75 -22.50
C ALA A 232 -9.40 4.76 -22.47
#